data_2ce1ae0726438af37b63928c4d87323b
#
_entry.id   2ce1ae0726438af37b63928c4d87323b
#
_cell.length_a   1.000
_cell.length_b   1.000
_cell.length_c   1.000
_cell.angle_alpha   90.00
_cell.angle_beta   90.00
_cell.angle_gamma   90.00
#
_symmetry.space_group_name_H-M   'P 1'
#
loop_
_entity.id
_entity.type
_entity.pdbx_description
1 polymer ?
#
loop_
_entity_poly.entity_id
_entity_poly.type
_entity_poly.pdbx_seq_one_letter_code
_entity_poly.pdbx_strand_id
1 'polypeptide(L)'
;MNKIKKSLQSINLKLFAALLVMGLCPTIYTTLKVFFLGQLPGDWSYSIAGQLSWVNLIYEIVSEAIILPLFFFMGSAILNKDDFSNKLKTGLIVSGGIYAVLSIGIILFTEPMLMFMAASPDIIKESATYIRIESVANVAGVLLNFALVALIAIGKDKLVYVFTALKLAFCVVTDTFLISALPFSLNLGVNGIGYSNIIVNTILTIIILMVLSKEGYLVRNKQKLSFAWCKDFFKIGSVSGLESFVRNIAYMLMVSRMVNVVGGSGVYWVANNFIWGWMLLPVLQLGELIKQEVSTDKNKVKTNTFGYFTITTFICILWVVTIPLYKPFMQYVLNYSDVDKLFHLVMILFVFYIAFAYQNIFDMTFYGRGKTNYMLFESVVTNSIYYGGFFIAYKTGLWIPSLDGIALMFGVGTLFDAIVSGIAYRYYLRRYMIPKSEKSLSS
;
A
#
# COMPACT_ATOMS: atom_id res chain seq x y z
N MET A 1 29.70 -14.46 -14.92
CA MET A 1 29.27 -15.46 -13.92
C MET A 1 29.77 -15.16 -12.50
N ASN A 2 31.04 -14.80 -12.27
CA ASN A 2 31.54 -14.50 -10.91
C ASN A 2 30.87 -13.30 -10.18
N LYS A 3 30.50 -12.22 -10.87
CA LYS A 3 29.86 -11.04 -10.24
C LYS A 3 28.44 -11.35 -9.75
N ILE A 4 27.64 -12.07 -10.53
CA ILE A 4 26.27 -12.47 -10.18
C ILE A 4 26.29 -13.40 -8.96
N LYS A 5 27.15 -14.43 -8.97
CA LYS A 5 27.29 -15.39 -7.86
C LYS A 5 27.68 -14.68 -6.56
N LYS A 6 28.68 -13.78 -6.61
CA LYS A 6 29.07 -12.97 -5.44
C LYS A 6 27.96 -12.07 -4.94
N SER A 7 27.22 -11.44 -5.85
CA SER A 7 26.09 -10.58 -5.51
C SER A 7 24.97 -11.37 -4.84
N LEU A 8 24.58 -12.52 -5.38
CA LEU A 8 23.57 -13.39 -4.77
C LEU A 8 23.98 -13.92 -3.39
N GLN A 9 25.26 -14.26 -3.20
CA GLN A 9 25.76 -14.71 -1.91
C GLN A 9 25.78 -13.63 -0.82
N SER A 10 25.81 -12.34 -1.21
CA SER A 10 25.79 -11.21 -0.26
C SER A 10 24.38 -10.77 0.14
N ILE A 11 23.33 -11.27 -0.52
CA ILE A 11 21.94 -10.98 -0.23
C ILE A 11 21.45 -11.85 0.94
N ASN A 12 20.71 -11.25 1.85
CA ASN A 12 20.11 -11.96 2.98
C ASN A 12 18.83 -12.72 2.58
N LEU A 13 19.01 -13.88 1.91
CA LEU A 13 17.88 -14.71 1.48
C LEU A 13 17.01 -15.23 2.63
N LYS A 14 17.58 -15.38 3.86
CA LYS A 14 16.79 -15.76 5.03
C LYS A 14 15.79 -14.66 5.41
N LEU A 15 16.24 -13.40 5.37
CA LEU A 15 15.37 -12.26 5.58
C LEU A 15 14.32 -12.15 4.47
N PHE A 16 14.71 -12.37 3.21
CA PHE A 16 13.75 -12.38 2.09
C PHE A 16 12.66 -13.43 2.28
N ALA A 17 13.03 -14.65 2.66
CA ALA A 17 12.05 -15.71 2.94
C ALA A 17 11.09 -15.33 4.10
N ALA A 18 11.62 -14.73 5.17
CA ALA A 18 10.80 -14.24 6.28
C ALA A 18 9.81 -13.14 5.83
N LEU A 19 10.27 -12.19 5.01
CA LEU A 19 9.42 -11.13 4.45
C LEU A 19 8.34 -11.72 3.53
N LEU A 20 8.65 -12.72 2.71
CA LEU A 20 7.65 -13.42 1.88
C LEU A 20 6.55 -14.06 2.73
N VAL A 21 6.91 -14.76 3.80
CA VAL A 21 5.93 -15.36 4.72
C VAL A 21 5.06 -14.30 5.38
N MET A 22 5.66 -13.17 5.79
CA MET A 22 4.91 -12.05 6.37
C MET A 22 3.96 -11.40 5.36
N GLY A 23 4.38 -11.24 4.11
CA GLY A 23 3.55 -10.68 3.03
C GLY A 23 2.39 -11.59 2.63
N LEU A 24 2.52 -12.92 2.81
CA LEU A 24 1.45 -13.86 2.53
C LEU A 24 0.23 -13.66 3.45
N CYS A 25 0.41 -13.30 4.70
CA CYS A 25 -0.68 -13.14 5.65
C CYS A 25 -1.77 -12.14 5.16
N PRO A 26 -1.46 -10.88 4.85
CA PRO A 26 -2.46 -9.95 4.34
C PRO A 26 -3.01 -10.38 2.97
N THR A 27 -2.22 -11.03 2.13
CA THR A 27 -2.65 -11.54 0.82
C THR A 27 -3.70 -12.64 0.97
N ILE A 28 -3.47 -13.62 1.84
CA ILE A 28 -4.45 -14.68 2.13
C ILE A 28 -5.75 -14.05 2.66
N TYR A 29 -5.64 -13.10 3.57
CA TYR A 29 -6.82 -12.42 4.13
C TYR A 29 -7.62 -11.68 3.04
N THR A 30 -6.95 -10.92 2.18
CA THR A 30 -7.62 -10.23 1.07
C THR A 30 -8.25 -11.22 0.10
N THR A 31 -7.60 -12.35 -0.17
CA THR A 31 -8.14 -13.43 -1.01
C THR A 31 -9.43 -14.02 -0.43
N LEU A 32 -9.46 -14.26 0.88
CA LEU A 32 -10.67 -14.73 1.57
C LEU A 32 -11.82 -13.73 1.47
N LYS A 33 -11.54 -12.42 1.58
CA LYS A 33 -12.53 -11.37 1.35
C LYS A 33 -13.09 -11.44 -0.07
N VAL A 34 -12.22 -11.52 -1.08
CA VAL A 34 -12.66 -11.63 -2.49
C VAL A 34 -13.53 -12.88 -2.68
N PHE A 35 -13.11 -14.02 -2.12
CA PHE A 35 -13.86 -15.26 -2.16
C PHE A 35 -15.27 -15.13 -1.53
N PHE A 36 -15.38 -14.54 -0.34
CA PHE A 36 -16.68 -14.34 0.33
C PHE A 36 -17.57 -13.37 -0.46
N LEU A 37 -17.00 -12.31 -1.03
CA LEU A 37 -17.76 -11.39 -1.88
C LEU A 37 -18.30 -12.06 -3.14
N GLY A 38 -17.57 -13.03 -3.71
CA GLY A 38 -18.02 -13.83 -4.84
C GLY A 38 -19.15 -14.81 -4.53
N GLN A 39 -19.43 -15.06 -3.24
CA GLN A 39 -20.58 -15.85 -2.81
C GLN A 39 -21.88 -15.04 -2.73
N LEU A 40 -21.77 -13.70 -2.73
CA LEU A 40 -22.92 -12.81 -2.67
C LEU A 40 -23.59 -12.71 -4.05
N PRO A 41 -24.90 -12.50 -4.13
CA PRO A 41 -25.59 -12.42 -5.40
C PRO A 41 -25.18 -11.18 -6.20
N GLY A 42 -24.76 -11.39 -7.43
CA GLY A 42 -24.42 -10.35 -8.41
C GLY A 42 -23.00 -9.77 -8.28
N ASP A 43 -22.51 -9.15 -9.38
CA ASP A 43 -21.15 -8.52 -9.43
C ASP A 43 -21.05 -7.20 -8.65
N TRP A 44 -22.15 -6.72 -8.07
CA TRP A 44 -22.24 -5.45 -7.33
C TRP A 44 -21.30 -5.39 -6.13
N SER A 45 -21.11 -6.52 -5.43
CA SER A 45 -20.25 -6.59 -4.23
C SER A 45 -18.82 -6.19 -4.53
N TYR A 46 -18.26 -6.62 -5.65
CA TYR A 46 -16.93 -6.23 -6.09
C TYR A 46 -16.87 -4.76 -6.48
N SER A 47 -17.91 -4.24 -7.14
CA SER A 47 -18.00 -2.84 -7.54
C SER A 47 -18.10 -1.92 -6.32
N ILE A 48 -18.88 -2.29 -5.30
CA ILE A 48 -18.99 -1.57 -4.03
C ILE A 48 -17.64 -1.59 -3.29
N ALA A 49 -17.01 -2.76 -3.16
CA ALA A 49 -15.69 -2.88 -2.55
C ALA A 49 -14.62 -2.07 -3.31
N GLY A 50 -14.73 -2.03 -4.64
CA GLY A 50 -13.86 -1.24 -5.51
C GLY A 50 -13.92 0.27 -5.24
N GLN A 51 -15.08 0.80 -4.82
CA GLN A 51 -15.21 2.23 -4.49
C GLN A 51 -14.37 2.62 -3.27
N LEU A 52 -14.14 1.71 -2.33
CA LEU A 52 -13.27 2.01 -1.19
C LEU A 52 -11.79 2.19 -1.61
N SER A 53 -11.37 1.62 -2.74
CA SER A 53 -9.96 1.66 -3.15
C SER A 53 -9.43 3.09 -3.31
N TRP A 54 -10.17 3.98 -3.97
CA TRP A 54 -9.75 5.37 -4.13
C TRP A 54 -9.90 6.18 -2.85
N VAL A 55 -10.85 5.84 -1.96
CA VAL A 55 -10.94 6.45 -0.62
C VAL A 55 -9.71 6.08 0.22
N ASN A 56 -9.27 4.83 0.12
CA ASN A 56 -8.06 4.38 0.82
C ASN A 56 -6.80 5.12 0.36
N LEU A 57 -6.71 5.59 -0.90
CA LEU A 57 -5.62 6.46 -1.34
C LEU A 57 -5.59 7.80 -0.60
N ILE A 58 -6.76 8.35 -0.26
CA ILE A 58 -6.85 9.57 0.56
C ILE A 58 -6.30 9.30 1.97
N TYR A 59 -6.70 8.17 2.57
CA TYR A 59 -6.16 7.75 3.86
C TYR A 59 -4.66 7.43 3.80
N GLU A 60 -4.16 6.86 2.70
CA GLU A 60 -2.75 6.58 2.48
C GLU A 60 -1.91 7.86 2.49
N ILE A 61 -2.36 8.91 1.78
CA ILE A 61 -1.69 10.23 1.77
C ILE A 61 -1.51 10.76 3.20
N VAL A 62 -2.57 10.70 4.00
CA VAL A 62 -2.55 11.15 5.39
C VAL A 62 -1.74 10.20 6.27
N SER A 63 -1.79 8.89 6.01
CA SER A 63 -0.98 7.88 6.71
C SER A 63 0.51 8.13 6.51
N GLU A 64 0.96 8.38 5.29
CA GLU A 64 2.36 8.66 5.02
C GLU A 64 2.84 9.96 5.67
N ALA A 65 1.96 10.97 5.74
CA ALA A 65 2.26 12.20 6.47
C ALA A 65 2.39 12.01 8.00
N ILE A 66 1.75 10.98 8.57
CA ILE A 66 1.72 10.72 10.01
C ILE A 66 2.66 9.59 10.40
N ILE A 67 2.55 8.42 9.79
CA ILE A 67 3.22 7.20 10.27
C ILE A 67 4.72 7.22 9.98
N LEU A 68 5.15 7.74 8.81
CA LEU A 68 6.57 7.78 8.48
C LEU A 68 7.40 8.65 9.44
N PRO A 69 7.01 9.91 9.73
CA PRO A 69 7.75 10.71 10.70
C PRO A 69 7.68 10.14 12.11
N LEU A 70 6.62 9.41 12.44
CA LEU A 70 6.41 8.85 13.75
C LEU A 70 7.54 7.91 14.19
N PHE A 71 8.04 7.08 13.30
CA PHE A 71 9.20 6.20 13.58
C PHE A 71 10.40 6.99 14.09
N PHE A 72 10.68 8.14 13.47
CA PHE A 72 11.77 9.02 13.89
C PHE A 72 11.52 9.62 15.28
N PHE A 73 10.34 10.19 15.52
CA PHE A 73 10.02 10.87 16.76
C PHE A 73 9.87 9.91 17.94
N MET A 74 9.31 8.72 17.74
CA MET A 74 9.22 7.69 18.77
C MET A 74 10.59 7.07 19.06
N GLY A 75 11.37 6.75 18.02
CA GLY A 75 12.73 6.21 18.17
C GLY A 75 13.67 7.17 18.91
N SER A 76 13.61 8.48 18.62
CA SER A 76 14.43 9.47 19.30
C SER A 76 14.07 9.67 20.79
N ALA A 77 12.85 9.34 21.18
CA ALA A 77 12.38 9.50 22.56
C ALA A 77 12.67 8.30 23.48
N ILE A 78 13.13 7.17 22.94
CA ILE A 78 13.25 5.91 23.69
C ILE A 78 14.17 6.01 24.93
N LEU A 79 15.18 6.84 24.87
CA LEU A 79 16.14 7.04 25.98
C LEU A 79 15.54 7.82 27.17
N ASN A 80 14.43 8.54 26.96
CA ASN A 80 13.72 9.29 27.97
C ASN A 80 12.26 8.81 28.06
N LYS A 81 11.97 8.02 29.11
CA LYS A 81 10.66 7.39 29.30
C LYS A 81 9.52 8.40 29.38
N ASP A 82 9.76 9.57 29.99
CA ASP A 82 8.75 10.63 30.13
C ASP A 82 8.48 11.30 28.78
N ASP A 83 9.49 11.59 27.97
CA ASP A 83 9.34 12.12 26.62
C ASP A 83 8.63 11.11 25.71
N PHE A 84 9.01 9.84 25.79
CA PHE A 84 8.34 8.77 25.05
C PHE A 84 6.87 8.65 25.44
N SER A 85 6.55 8.63 26.73
CA SER A 85 5.18 8.58 27.25
C SER A 85 4.35 9.79 26.81
N ASN A 86 4.95 10.99 26.82
CA ASN A 86 4.29 12.19 26.31
C ASN A 86 3.99 12.08 24.82
N LYS A 87 4.98 11.73 24.00
CA LYS A 87 4.82 11.57 22.54
C LYS A 87 3.82 10.45 22.20
N LEU A 88 3.83 9.35 22.96
CA LEU A 88 2.84 8.27 22.79
C LEU A 88 1.41 8.78 23.00
N LYS A 89 1.15 9.48 24.13
CA LYS A 89 -0.20 9.97 24.43
C LYS A 89 -0.65 11.07 23.48
N THR A 90 0.20 12.09 23.28
CA THR A 90 -0.13 13.21 22.39
C THR A 90 -0.21 12.79 20.94
N GLY A 91 0.64 11.84 20.51
CA GLY A 91 0.62 11.29 19.16
C GLY A 91 -0.63 10.47 18.86
N LEU A 92 -1.11 9.65 19.81
CA LEU A 92 -2.41 8.96 19.67
C LEU A 92 -3.56 9.96 19.53
N ILE A 93 -3.56 11.04 20.32
CA ILE A 93 -4.56 12.10 20.24
C ILE A 93 -4.49 12.81 18.88
N VAL A 94 -3.31 13.20 18.44
CA VAL A 94 -3.10 13.91 17.18
C VAL A 94 -3.46 13.03 15.99
N SER A 95 -2.93 11.81 15.93
CA SER A 95 -3.21 10.88 14.81
C SER A 95 -4.69 10.50 14.76
N GLY A 96 -5.28 10.14 15.91
CA GLY A 96 -6.70 9.82 16.01
C GLY A 96 -7.58 11.02 15.67
N GLY A 97 -7.21 12.22 16.12
CA GLY A 97 -7.93 13.47 15.83
C GLY A 97 -7.92 13.82 14.34
N ILE A 98 -6.75 13.71 13.68
CA ILE A 98 -6.63 13.98 12.23
C ILE A 98 -7.49 12.98 11.44
N TYR A 99 -7.39 11.68 11.78
CA TYR A 99 -8.21 10.67 11.12
C TYR A 99 -9.70 10.82 11.42
N ALA A 100 -10.06 11.22 12.62
CA ALA A 100 -11.49 11.51 12.96
C ALA A 100 -12.03 12.67 12.12
N VAL A 101 -11.28 13.78 12.00
CA VAL A 101 -11.67 14.93 11.17
C VAL A 101 -11.78 14.54 9.69
N LEU A 102 -10.79 13.81 9.17
CA LEU A 102 -10.81 13.29 7.80
C LEU A 102 -12.01 12.37 7.58
N SER A 103 -12.25 11.43 8.50
CA SER A 103 -13.35 10.47 8.41
C SER A 103 -14.71 11.15 8.48
N ILE A 104 -14.89 12.17 9.35
CA ILE A 104 -16.11 12.97 9.38
C ILE A 104 -16.32 13.67 8.03
N GLY A 105 -15.28 14.26 7.45
CA GLY A 105 -15.36 14.86 6.12
C GLY A 105 -15.78 13.84 5.06
N ILE A 106 -15.15 12.67 5.03
CA ILE A 106 -15.50 11.60 4.08
C ILE A 106 -16.95 11.14 4.31
N ILE A 107 -17.38 10.89 5.55
CA ILE A 107 -18.74 10.46 5.89
C ILE A 107 -19.78 11.45 5.40
N LEU A 108 -19.56 12.74 5.61
CA LEU A 108 -20.50 13.81 5.22
C LEU A 108 -20.57 13.98 3.69
N PHE A 109 -19.46 13.85 3.01
CA PHE A 109 -19.35 14.10 1.56
C PHE A 109 -19.25 12.83 0.71
N THR A 110 -19.50 11.65 1.27
CA THR A 110 -19.35 10.35 0.56
C THR A 110 -20.12 10.31 -0.74
N GLU A 111 -21.40 10.67 -0.75
CA GLU A 111 -22.23 10.60 -1.97
C GLU A 111 -21.77 11.60 -3.05
N PRO A 112 -21.54 12.91 -2.74
CA PRO A 112 -20.90 13.82 -3.69
C PRO A 112 -19.55 13.33 -4.23
N MET A 113 -18.72 12.71 -3.39
CA MET A 113 -17.44 12.14 -3.81
C MET A 113 -17.63 10.95 -4.77
N LEU A 114 -18.59 10.05 -4.49
CA LEU A 114 -18.93 8.94 -5.38
C LEU A 114 -19.44 9.44 -6.74
N MET A 115 -20.29 10.46 -6.75
CA MET A 115 -20.76 11.09 -7.98
C MET A 115 -19.58 11.72 -8.76
N PHE A 116 -18.70 12.45 -8.08
CA PHE A 116 -17.48 13.01 -8.68
C PHE A 116 -16.59 11.93 -9.28
N MET A 117 -16.47 10.79 -8.60
CA MET A 117 -15.73 9.63 -9.09
C MET A 117 -16.47 8.82 -10.15
N ALA A 118 -17.64 9.30 -10.60
CA ALA A 118 -18.48 8.65 -11.62
C ALA A 118 -18.88 7.20 -11.26
N ALA A 119 -19.14 6.94 -9.97
CA ALA A 119 -19.70 5.66 -9.55
C ALA A 119 -21.09 5.46 -10.17
N SER A 120 -21.44 4.21 -10.51
CA SER A 120 -22.77 3.88 -11.03
C SER A 120 -23.87 4.30 -10.06
N PRO A 121 -24.94 4.99 -10.51
CA PRO A 121 -26.04 5.41 -9.66
C PRO A 121 -26.62 4.27 -8.81
N ASP A 122 -26.67 3.07 -9.37
CA ASP A 122 -27.26 1.89 -8.73
C ASP A 122 -26.52 1.42 -7.48
N ILE A 123 -25.22 1.73 -7.35
CA ILE A 123 -24.40 1.32 -6.21
C ILE A 123 -24.02 2.46 -5.26
N ILE A 124 -24.41 3.71 -5.54
CA ILE A 124 -23.99 4.87 -4.73
C ILE A 124 -24.41 4.69 -3.27
N LYS A 125 -25.66 4.30 -3.01
CA LYS A 125 -26.22 4.19 -1.66
C LYS A 125 -25.49 3.12 -0.83
N GLU A 126 -25.29 1.94 -1.39
CA GLU A 126 -24.62 0.83 -0.77
C GLU A 126 -23.11 1.15 -0.58
N SER A 127 -22.47 1.70 -1.60
CA SER A 127 -21.08 2.16 -1.52
C SER A 127 -20.89 3.24 -0.46
N ALA A 128 -21.83 4.20 -0.36
CA ALA A 128 -21.79 5.24 0.65
C ALA A 128 -21.89 4.66 2.06
N THR A 129 -22.78 3.70 2.27
CA THR A 129 -22.92 3.01 3.56
C THR A 129 -21.63 2.30 3.94
N TYR A 130 -21.05 1.52 3.00
CA TYR A 130 -19.82 0.81 3.22
C TYR A 130 -18.64 1.75 3.52
N ILE A 131 -18.45 2.81 2.73
CA ILE A 131 -17.39 3.81 2.94
C ILE A 131 -17.55 4.51 4.29
N ARG A 132 -18.76 4.83 4.72
CA ARG A 132 -19.01 5.43 6.04
C ARG A 132 -18.58 4.52 7.18
N ILE A 133 -18.88 3.22 7.10
CA ILE A 133 -18.46 2.22 8.10
C ILE A 133 -16.94 2.07 8.09
N GLU A 134 -16.31 1.93 6.93
CA GLU A 134 -14.85 1.82 6.78
C GLU A 134 -14.12 3.10 7.23
N SER A 135 -14.74 4.27 7.09
CA SER A 135 -14.16 5.51 7.61
C SER A 135 -14.03 5.50 9.14
N VAL A 136 -14.99 4.90 9.85
CA VAL A 136 -14.88 4.65 11.29
C VAL A 136 -13.77 3.62 11.58
N ALA A 137 -13.70 2.54 10.78
CA ALA A 137 -12.67 1.52 10.92
C ALA A 137 -11.25 2.08 10.73
N ASN A 138 -11.08 3.06 9.84
CA ASN A 138 -9.79 3.71 9.59
C ASN A 138 -9.30 4.53 10.80
N VAL A 139 -10.20 5.13 11.59
CA VAL A 139 -9.82 5.80 12.84
C VAL A 139 -9.25 4.77 13.84
N ALA A 140 -9.91 3.63 14.01
CA ALA A 140 -9.38 2.56 14.86
C ALA A 140 -8.07 1.99 14.29
N GLY A 141 -7.98 1.90 12.96
CA GLY A 141 -6.80 1.40 12.23
C GLY A 141 -5.55 2.26 12.43
N VAL A 142 -5.67 3.59 12.39
CA VAL A 142 -4.50 4.46 12.63
C VAL A 142 -4.01 4.37 14.07
N LEU A 143 -4.91 4.24 15.04
CA LEU A 143 -4.53 4.05 16.44
C LEU A 143 -3.79 2.72 16.64
N LEU A 144 -4.26 1.65 15.99
CA LEU A 144 -3.57 0.36 15.97
C LEU A 144 -2.16 0.49 15.38
N ASN A 145 -2.04 1.10 14.20
CA ASN A 145 -0.75 1.29 13.52
C ASN A 145 0.20 2.13 14.36
N PHE A 146 -0.30 3.21 14.99
CA PHE A 146 0.49 4.03 15.90
C PHE A 146 1.01 3.20 17.09
N ALA A 147 0.16 2.41 17.72
CA ALA A 147 0.52 1.57 18.85
C ALA A 147 1.53 0.47 18.47
N LEU A 148 1.44 -0.09 17.24
CA LEU A 148 2.42 -1.02 16.70
C LEU A 148 3.79 -0.35 16.50
N VAL A 149 3.82 0.88 15.96
CA VAL A 149 5.08 1.67 15.84
C VAL A 149 5.71 1.90 17.21
N ALA A 150 4.90 2.19 18.23
CA ALA A 150 5.40 2.35 19.59
C ALA A 150 6.02 1.05 20.14
N LEU A 151 5.42 -0.13 19.87
CA LEU A 151 6.01 -1.42 20.23
C LEU A 151 7.36 -1.67 19.55
N ILE A 152 7.49 -1.32 18.27
CA ILE A 152 8.76 -1.40 17.53
C ILE A 152 9.79 -0.51 18.21
N ALA A 153 9.45 0.74 18.52
CA ALA A 153 10.34 1.69 19.12
C ALA A 153 10.90 1.21 20.47
N ILE A 154 10.13 0.50 21.28
CA ILE A 154 10.59 -0.08 22.56
C ILE A 154 11.25 -1.46 22.42
N GLY A 155 11.56 -1.90 21.20
CA GLY A 155 12.25 -3.17 20.92
C GLY A 155 11.40 -4.44 21.16
N LYS A 156 10.07 -4.31 21.09
CA LYS A 156 9.14 -5.44 21.21
C LYS A 156 8.70 -5.98 19.84
N ASP A 157 9.62 -6.06 18.88
CA ASP A 157 9.36 -6.47 17.49
C ASP A 157 8.62 -7.82 17.40
N LYS A 158 8.96 -8.77 18.28
CA LYS A 158 8.30 -10.08 18.30
C LYS A 158 6.79 -9.97 18.54
N LEU A 159 6.35 -9.01 19.36
CA LEU A 159 4.93 -8.79 19.60
C LEU A 159 4.22 -8.25 18.35
N VAL A 160 4.89 -7.48 17.51
CA VAL A 160 4.31 -6.98 16.25
C VAL A 160 3.92 -8.13 15.34
N TYR A 161 4.78 -9.15 15.22
CA TYR A 161 4.45 -10.36 14.46
C TYR A 161 3.25 -11.11 15.05
N VAL A 162 3.20 -11.23 16.39
CA VAL A 162 2.07 -11.87 17.07
C VAL A 162 0.77 -11.09 16.84
N PHE A 163 0.80 -9.76 16.95
CA PHE A 163 -0.38 -8.92 16.71
C PHE A 163 -0.82 -8.94 15.24
N THR A 164 0.11 -9.01 14.30
CA THR A 164 -0.22 -9.17 12.87
C THR A 164 -0.90 -10.52 12.61
N ALA A 165 -0.40 -11.60 13.18
CA ALA A 165 -1.03 -12.92 13.08
C ALA A 165 -2.41 -12.97 13.77
N LEU A 166 -2.54 -12.36 14.94
CA LEU A 166 -3.83 -12.23 15.64
C LEU A 166 -4.83 -11.41 14.85
N LYS A 167 -4.38 -10.31 14.21
CA LYS A 167 -5.23 -9.51 13.32
C LYS A 167 -5.80 -10.36 12.21
N LEU A 168 -4.94 -11.14 11.53
CA LEU A 168 -5.39 -12.04 10.48
C LEU A 168 -6.42 -13.05 11.00
N ALA A 169 -6.11 -13.75 12.12
CA ALA A 169 -6.99 -14.75 12.68
C ALA A 169 -8.35 -14.15 13.09
N PHE A 170 -8.36 -13.00 13.76
CA PHE A 170 -9.59 -12.32 14.16
C PHE A 170 -10.39 -11.84 12.95
N CYS A 171 -9.74 -11.29 11.92
CA CYS A 171 -10.41 -10.91 10.69
C CYS A 171 -11.06 -12.12 10.01
N VAL A 172 -10.37 -13.25 9.88
CA VAL A 172 -10.93 -14.46 9.28
C VAL A 172 -12.17 -14.93 10.07
N VAL A 173 -12.09 -14.96 11.41
CA VAL A 173 -13.22 -15.35 12.25
C VAL A 173 -14.39 -14.39 12.11
N THR A 174 -14.15 -13.08 12.24
CA THR A 174 -15.21 -12.07 12.15
C THR A 174 -15.83 -12.00 10.75
N ASP A 175 -15.04 -12.09 9.68
CA ASP A 175 -15.54 -12.11 8.30
C ASP A 175 -16.39 -13.37 8.04
N THR A 176 -15.99 -14.53 8.57
CA THR A 176 -16.78 -15.76 8.48
C THR A 176 -18.15 -15.57 9.14
N PHE A 177 -18.22 -14.87 10.28
CA PHE A 177 -19.47 -14.59 10.98
C PHE A 177 -20.30 -13.49 10.31
N LEU A 178 -19.67 -12.50 9.72
CA LEU A 178 -20.37 -11.30 9.24
C LEU A 178 -20.71 -11.34 7.75
N ILE A 179 -19.91 -12.07 6.92
CA ILE A 179 -19.98 -11.98 5.46
C ILE A 179 -20.33 -13.30 4.79
N SER A 180 -19.88 -14.44 5.33
CA SER A 180 -19.97 -15.73 4.63
C SER A 180 -21.42 -16.16 4.36
N ALA A 181 -21.60 -17.07 3.41
CA ALA A 181 -22.89 -17.70 3.12
C ALA A 181 -23.25 -18.86 4.09
N LEU A 182 -22.50 -19.05 5.18
CA LEU A 182 -22.73 -20.11 6.15
C LEU A 182 -24.02 -19.85 6.96
N PRO A 183 -24.74 -20.90 7.41
CA PRO A 183 -26.04 -20.75 8.09
C PRO A 183 -26.02 -19.92 9.38
N PHE A 184 -24.87 -19.79 10.03
CA PHE A 184 -24.71 -19.02 11.27
C PHE A 184 -24.17 -17.59 11.01
N SER A 185 -23.90 -17.24 9.76
CA SER A 185 -23.43 -15.89 9.39
C SER A 185 -24.59 -14.89 9.40
N LEU A 186 -24.27 -13.66 9.80
CA LEU A 186 -25.22 -12.54 9.70
C LEU A 186 -25.43 -12.05 8.27
N ASN A 187 -24.59 -12.48 7.33
CA ASN A 187 -24.66 -12.17 5.91
C ASN A 187 -24.88 -10.66 5.61
N LEU A 188 -24.03 -9.81 6.25
CA LEU A 188 -24.12 -8.35 6.13
C LEU A 188 -23.55 -7.81 4.80
N GLY A 189 -23.20 -8.70 3.87
CA GLY A 189 -22.62 -8.33 2.60
C GLY A 189 -21.29 -7.57 2.76
N VAL A 190 -21.03 -6.63 1.86
CA VAL A 190 -19.80 -5.82 1.88
C VAL A 190 -19.63 -5.05 3.18
N ASN A 191 -20.73 -4.60 3.81
CA ASN A 191 -20.70 -3.87 5.08
C ASN A 191 -20.09 -4.69 6.23
N GLY A 192 -20.21 -6.02 6.19
CA GLY A 192 -19.60 -6.93 7.14
C GLY A 192 -18.09 -6.76 7.25
N ILE A 193 -17.40 -6.42 6.13
CA ILE A 193 -15.96 -6.14 6.11
C ILE A 193 -15.64 -4.94 7.02
N GLY A 194 -16.40 -3.86 6.85
CA GLY A 194 -16.20 -2.63 7.65
C GLY A 194 -16.41 -2.87 9.14
N TYR A 195 -17.47 -3.60 9.51
CA TYR A 195 -17.69 -3.97 10.91
C TYR A 195 -16.59 -4.87 11.46
N SER A 196 -16.13 -5.86 10.70
CA SER A 196 -14.99 -6.70 11.05
C SER A 196 -13.74 -5.85 11.33
N ASN A 197 -13.43 -4.90 10.44
CA ASN A 197 -12.30 -3.98 10.61
C ASN A 197 -12.42 -3.11 11.87
N ILE A 198 -13.61 -2.58 12.18
CA ILE A 198 -13.86 -1.82 13.42
C ILE A 198 -13.57 -2.69 14.64
N ILE A 199 -14.19 -3.86 14.71
CA ILE A 199 -14.07 -4.78 15.85
C ILE A 199 -12.61 -5.19 16.07
N VAL A 200 -11.96 -5.70 15.02
CA VAL A 200 -10.60 -6.22 15.12
C VAL A 200 -9.59 -5.13 15.45
N ASN A 201 -9.64 -3.99 14.74
CA ASN A 201 -8.71 -2.88 15.00
C ASN A 201 -8.89 -2.32 16.42
N THR A 202 -10.14 -2.21 16.90
CA THR A 202 -10.42 -1.70 18.25
C THR A 202 -9.91 -2.66 19.33
N ILE A 203 -10.23 -3.95 19.22
CA ILE A 203 -9.78 -4.96 20.20
C ILE A 203 -8.25 -4.98 20.26
N LEU A 204 -7.58 -5.07 19.12
CA LEU A 204 -6.11 -5.14 19.09
C LEU A 204 -5.47 -3.85 19.62
N THR A 205 -6.03 -2.67 19.29
CA THR A 205 -5.57 -1.40 19.85
C THR A 205 -5.64 -1.43 21.38
N ILE A 206 -6.77 -1.83 21.96
CA ILE A 206 -6.93 -1.92 23.41
C ILE A 206 -5.89 -2.88 24.03
N ILE A 207 -5.70 -4.04 23.42
CA ILE A 207 -4.71 -5.03 23.94
C ILE A 207 -3.28 -4.45 23.87
N ILE A 208 -2.90 -3.79 22.78
CA ILE A 208 -1.57 -3.18 22.65
C ILE A 208 -1.38 -2.04 23.66
N LEU A 209 -2.40 -1.20 23.86
CA LEU A 209 -2.36 -0.13 24.85
C LEU A 209 -2.24 -0.68 26.28
N MET A 210 -2.88 -1.83 26.59
CA MET A 210 -2.68 -2.52 27.86
C MET A 210 -1.24 -3.04 28.03
N VAL A 211 -0.63 -3.58 26.95
CA VAL A 211 0.79 -3.99 26.96
C VAL A 211 1.68 -2.77 27.22
N LEU A 212 1.50 -1.68 26.49
CA LEU A 212 2.28 -0.44 26.68
C LEU A 212 2.09 0.17 28.08
N SER A 213 0.90 0.02 28.66
CA SER A 213 0.61 0.42 30.04
C SER A 213 1.37 -0.42 31.04
N LYS A 214 1.38 -1.76 30.89
CA LYS A 214 2.17 -2.67 31.75
C LYS A 214 3.67 -2.41 31.70
N GLU A 215 4.18 -2.04 30.53
CA GLU A 215 5.59 -1.60 30.34
C GLU A 215 5.84 -0.19 30.96
N GLY A 216 4.80 0.48 31.46
CA GLY A 216 4.88 1.77 32.15
C GLY A 216 4.98 2.98 31.26
N TYR A 217 4.61 2.87 29.96
CA TYR A 217 4.63 4.01 29.02
C TYR A 217 3.31 4.77 28.96
N LEU A 218 2.21 4.21 29.45
CA LEU A 218 0.91 4.86 29.55
C LEU A 218 0.50 5.21 30.98
N VAL A 219 1.42 5.14 31.94
CA VAL A 219 1.15 5.46 33.34
C VAL A 219 0.68 6.91 33.44
N ARG A 220 -0.24 7.16 34.36
CA ARG A 220 -0.81 8.48 34.67
C ARG A 220 0.26 9.39 35.27
N ASN A 221 1.07 10.02 34.42
CA ASN A 221 2.02 11.03 34.88
C ASN A 221 1.25 12.33 35.22
N LYS A 222 1.61 12.98 36.31
CA LYS A 222 1.10 14.30 36.71
C LYS A 222 1.56 15.44 35.75
N GLN A 223 2.45 15.14 34.80
CA GLN A 223 2.95 16.12 33.84
C GLN A 223 1.88 16.49 32.83
N LYS A 224 1.79 17.78 32.52
CA LYS A 224 0.93 18.30 31.43
C LYS A 224 1.38 17.73 30.08
N LEU A 225 0.44 17.34 29.24
CA LEU A 225 0.72 16.91 27.87
C LEU A 225 1.37 18.06 27.08
N SER A 226 2.49 17.80 26.45
CA SER A 226 3.20 18.77 25.60
C SER A 226 3.08 18.39 24.13
N PHE A 227 2.57 19.31 23.32
CA PHE A 227 2.46 19.17 21.87
C PHE A 227 3.55 19.91 21.11
N ALA A 228 4.60 20.38 21.79
CA ALA A 228 5.67 21.21 21.21
C ALA A 228 6.37 20.49 20.03
N TRP A 229 6.55 19.16 20.11
CA TRP A 229 7.16 18.35 19.07
C TRP A 229 6.31 18.25 17.77
N CYS A 230 5.01 18.52 17.85
CA CYS A 230 4.11 18.43 16.69
C CYS A 230 4.51 19.38 15.56
N LYS A 231 5.11 20.55 15.87
CA LYS A 231 5.57 21.49 14.84
C LYS A 231 6.59 20.84 13.88
N ASP A 232 7.60 20.19 14.44
CA ASP A 232 8.64 19.53 13.66
C ASP A 232 8.11 18.26 12.98
N PHE A 233 7.22 17.55 13.67
CA PHE A 233 6.49 16.39 13.13
C PHE A 233 5.73 16.75 11.86
N PHE A 234 4.90 17.80 11.88
CA PHE A 234 4.15 18.22 10.70
C PHE A 234 5.04 18.78 9.59
N LYS A 235 6.16 19.41 9.93
CA LYS A 235 7.13 19.87 8.92
C LYS A 235 7.72 18.71 8.11
N ILE A 236 8.03 17.60 8.75
CA ILE A 236 8.52 16.40 8.07
C ILE A 236 7.37 15.68 7.37
N GLY A 237 6.25 15.50 8.05
CA GLY A 237 5.08 14.78 7.53
C GLY A 237 4.45 15.45 6.31
N SER A 238 4.41 16.78 6.24
CA SER A 238 3.86 17.49 5.08
C SER A 238 4.62 17.19 3.79
N VAL A 239 5.92 16.97 3.84
CA VAL A 239 6.72 16.62 2.66
C VAL A 239 6.38 15.20 2.18
N SER A 240 6.27 14.24 3.10
CA SER A 240 5.88 12.87 2.77
C SER A 240 4.45 12.79 2.26
N GLY A 241 3.53 13.52 2.91
CA GLY A 241 2.14 13.59 2.47
C GLY A 241 1.98 14.26 1.09
N LEU A 242 2.76 15.30 0.79
CA LEU A 242 2.74 15.95 -0.53
C LEU A 242 3.27 15.01 -1.63
N GLU A 243 4.33 14.27 -1.36
CA GLU A 243 4.85 13.27 -2.29
C GLU A 243 3.79 12.20 -2.58
N SER A 244 3.18 11.66 -1.53
CA SER A 244 2.11 10.66 -1.64
C SER A 244 0.89 11.22 -2.38
N PHE A 245 0.51 12.48 -2.13
CA PHE A 245 -0.58 13.14 -2.86
C PHE A 245 -0.27 13.24 -4.37
N VAL A 246 0.91 13.73 -4.73
CA VAL A 246 1.31 13.86 -6.15
C VAL A 246 1.31 12.50 -6.84
N ARG A 247 1.81 11.46 -6.17
CA ARG A 247 1.84 10.10 -6.69
C ARG A 247 0.44 9.52 -6.92
N ASN A 248 -0.49 9.72 -5.99
CA ASN A 248 -1.79 9.07 -6.01
C ASN A 248 -2.88 9.83 -6.77
N ILE A 249 -2.77 11.16 -6.93
CA ILE A 249 -3.84 11.98 -7.53
C ILE A 249 -4.14 11.60 -8.98
N ALA A 250 -3.12 11.32 -9.78
CA ALA A 250 -3.30 10.92 -11.17
C ALA A 250 -3.96 9.54 -11.27
N TYR A 251 -3.58 8.60 -10.43
CA TYR A 251 -4.22 7.28 -10.36
C TYR A 251 -5.70 7.40 -9.98
N MET A 252 -6.05 8.24 -9.01
CA MET A 252 -7.45 8.46 -8.63
C MET A 252 -8.27 9.00 -9.78
N LEU A 253 -7.78 10.01 -10.51
CA LEU A 253 -8.53 10.71 -11.57
C LEU A 253 -8.51 9.96 -12.90
N MET A 254 -7.37 9.41 -13.29
CA MET A 254 -7.17 8.82 -14.61
C MET A 254 -7.39 7.32 -14.65
N VAL A 255 -7.27 6.63 -13.52
CA VAL A 255 -7.55 5.18 -13.46
C VAL A 255 -8.85 4.93 -12.71
N SER A 256 -8.91 5.16 -11.40
CA SER A 256 -10.09 4.79 -10.59
C SER A 256 -11.38 5.44 -11.09
N ARG A 257 -11.35 6.74 -11.40
CA ARG A 257 -12.52 7.45 -11.94
C ARG A 257 -12.88 6.96 -13.34
N MET A 258 -11.92 6.76 -14.24
CA MET A 258 -12.20 6.30 -15.59
C MET A 258 -12.74 4.87 -15.63
N VAL A 259 -12.26 3.99 -14.75
CA VAL A 259 -12.79 2.63 -14.55
C VAL A 259 -14.27 2.68 -14.13
N ASN A 260 -14.66 3.63 -13.27
CA ASN A 260 -16.07 3.86 -12.94
C ASN A 260 -16.88 4.33 -14.15
N VAL A 261 -16.36 5.28 -14.94
CA VAL A 261 -17.02 5.79 -16.16
C VAL A 261 -17.40 4.67 -17.13
N VAL A 262 -16.57 3.62 -17.23
CA VAL A 262 -16.82 2.47 -18.12
C VAL A 262 -17.51 1.27 -17.43
N GLY A 263 -17.93 1.43 -16.16
CA GLY A 263 -18.61 0.37 -15.41
C GLY A 263 -17.73 -0.84 -15.09
N GLY A 264 -16.39 -0.66 -15.06
CA GLY A 264 -15.43 -1.76 -14.88
C GLY A 264 -14.90 -1.90 -13.46
N SER A 265 -15.46 -1.21 -12.46
CA SER A 265 -14.86 -1.12 -11.12
C SER A 265 -14.71 -2.47 -10.40
N GLY A 266 -15.68 -3.38 -10.55
CA GLY A 266 -15.62 -4.71 -9.92
C GLY A 266 -14.50 -5.58 -10.48
N VAL A 267 -14.45 -5.77 -11.80
CA VAL A 267 -13.40 -6.58 -12.43
C VAL A 267 -12.01 -5.98 -12.23
N TYR A 268 -11.90 -4.64 -12.28
CA TYR A 268 -10.63 -3.96 -12.05
C TYR A 268 -10.15 -4.12 -10.60
N TRP A 269 -11.06 -4.06 -9.64
CA TRP A 269 -10.75 -4.30 -8.24
C TRP A 269 -10.23 -5.72 -7.99
N VAL A 270 -10.90 -6.74 -8.57
CA VAL A 270 -10.45 -8.14 -8.45
C VAL A 270 -9.10 -8.34 -9.15
N ALA A 271 -8.91 -7.75 -10.34
CA ALA A 271 -7.63 -7.79 -11.04
C ALA A 271 -6.49 -7.19 -10.21
N ASN A 272 -6.73 -6.03 -9.58
CA ASN A 272 -5.76 -5.42 -8.68
C ASN A 272 -5.45 -6.31 -7.47
N ASN A 273 -6.45 -6.93 -6.85
CA ASN A 273 -6.21 -7.86 -5.73
C ASN A 273 -5.35 -9.07 -6.15
N PHE A 274 -5.58 -9.61 -7.36
CA PHE A 274 -4.74 -10.68 -7.89
C PHE A 274 -3.30 -10.20 -8.17
N ILE A 275 -3.15 -9.07 -8.87
CA ILE A 275 -1.85 -8.54 -9.27
C ILE A 275 -1.03 -8.11 -8.03
N TRP A 276 -1.58 -7.24 -7.21
CA TRP A 276 -0.85 -6.68 -6.05
C TRP A 276 -0.72 -7.66 -4.89
N GLY A 277 -1.70 -8.55 -4.73
CA GLY A 277 -1.68 -9.55 -3.66
C GLY A 277 -0.77 -10.74 -3.99
N TRP A 278 -0.91 -11.34 -5.17
CA TRP A 278 -0.22 -12.60 -5.49
C TRP A 278 0.96 -12.42 -6.44
N MET A 279 0.73 -11.75 -7.56
CA MET A 279 1.77 -11.62 -8.58
C MET A 279 2.93 -10.75 -8.09
N LEU A 280 2.65 -9.56 -7.58
CA LEU A 280 3.67 -8.60 -7.13
C LEU A 280 4.22 -8.89 -5.72
N LEU A 281 3.61 -9.77 -4.93
CA LEU A 281 4.04 -10.08 -3.56
C LEU A 281 5.57 -10.33 -3.48
N PRO A 282 6.18 -11.23 -4.26
CA PRO A 282 7.61 -11.46 -4.14
C PRO A 282 8.46 -10.25 -4.56
N VAL A 283 7.98 -9.43 -5.49
CA VAL A 283 8.66 -8.19 -5.92
C VAL A 283 8.61 -7.15 -4.80
N LEU A 284 7.45 -6.96 -4.17
CA LEU A 284 7.29 -6.01 -3.08
C LEU A 284 8.13 -6.40 -1.85
N GLN A 285 8.18 -7.71 -1.52
CA GLN A 285 9.00 -8.19 -0.42
C GLN A 285 10.52 -8.12 -0.74
N LEU A 286 10.91 -8.30 -2.00
CA LEU A 286 12.27 -8.02 -2.45
C LEU A 286 12.60 -6.53 -2.29
N GLY A 287 11.65 -5.65 -2.59
CA GLY A 287 11.77 -4.21 -2.37
C GLY A 287 12.04 -3.87 -0.89
N GLU A 288 11.30 -4.47 0.04
CA GLU A 288 11.52 -4.28 1.48
C GLU A 288 12.91 -4.77 1.91
N LEU A 289 13.37 -5.90 1.37
CA LEU A 289 14.74 -6.38 1.60
C LEU A 289 15.78 -5.37 1.10
N ILE A 290 15.63 -4.88 -0.15
CA ILE A 290 16.52 -3.88 -0.74
C ILE A 290 16.60 -2.65 0.13
N LYS A 291 15.44 -2.10 0.52
CA LYS A 291 15.33 -0.91 1.39
C LYS A 291 16.12 -1.10 2.69
N GLN A 292 15.98 -2.25 3.36
CA GLN A 292 16.70 -2.57 4.58
C GLN A 292 18.21 -2.73 4.35
N GLU A 293 18.61 -3.49 3.34
CA GLU A 293 20.02 -3.75 3.07
C GLU A 293 20.81 -2.49 2.70
N VAL A 294 20.25 -1.63 1.82
CA VAL A 294 20.94 -0.40 1.38
C VAL A 294 20.88 0.72 2.42
N SER A 295 19.91 0.67 3.35
CA SER A 295 19.89 1.61 4.49
C SER A 295 21.03 1.32 5.47
N THR A 296 21.32 0.05 5.71
CA THR A 296 22.36 -0.40 6.64
C THR A 296 23.76 -0.20 6.06
N ASP A 297 23.98 -0.53 4.79
CA ASP A 297 25.26 -0.38 4.10
C ASP A 297 25.09 0.16 2.68
N LYS A 298 25.58 1.40 2.47
CA LYS A 298 25.53 2.04 1.14
C LYS A 298 26.25 1.26 0.03
N ASN A 299 27.27 0.45 0.39
CA ASN A 299 28.05 -0.31 -0.60
C ASN A 299 27.20 -1.43 -1.23
N LYS A 300 26.16 -1.88 -0.53
CA LYS A 300 25.22 -2.87 -1.06
C LYS A 300 24.50 -2.41 -2.31
N VAL A 301 24.36 -1.12 -2.54
CA VAL A 301 23.87 -0.57 -3.81
C VAL A 301 24.76 -1.02 -4.98
N LYS A 302 26.08 -1.13 -4.79
CA LYS A 302 26.99 -1.60 -5.87
C LYS A 302 27.12 -3.12 -5.89
N THR A 303 27.23 -3.74 -4.72
CA THR A 303 27.55 -5.18 -4.62
C THR A 303 26.34 -6.05 -4.91
N ASN A 304 25.13 -5.64 -4.48
CA ASN A 304 23.94 -6.49 -4.49
C ASN A 304 23.01 -6.22 -5.68
N THR A 305 23.15 -5.10 -6.41
CA THR A 305 22.24 -4.74 -7.51
C THR A 305 22.11 -5.85 -8.56
N PHE A 306 23.19 -6.50 -8.98
CA PHE A 306 23.11 -7.62 -9.92
C PHE A 306 22.32 -8.81 -9.37
N GLY A 307 22.43 -9.07 -8.09
CA GLY A 307 21.67 -10.13 -7.42
C GLY A 307 20.18 -9.78 -7.34
N TYR A 308 19.83 -8.52 -7.05
CA TYR A 308 18.44 -8.05 -7.06
C TYR A 308 17.82 -8.20 -8.45
N PHE A 309 18.53 -7.76 -9.50
CA PHE A 309 18.09 -7.97 -10.90
C PHE A 309 17.89 -9.46 -11.22
N THR A 310 18.80 -10.33 -10.78
CA THR A 310 18.70 -11.77 -11.01
C THR A 310 17.47 -12.38 -10.32
N ILE A 311 17.21 -12.02 -9.06
CA ILE A 311 16.03 -12.48 -8.32
C ILE A 311 14.75 -11.97 -8.99
N THR A 312 14.70 -10.69 -9.39
CA THR A 312 13.56 -10.12 -10.11
C THR A 312 13.31 -10.83 -11.43
N THR A 313 14.37 -11.12 -12.20
CA THR A 313 14.26 -11.90 -13.45
C THR A 313 13.69 -13.29 -13.18
N PHE A 314 14.14 -13.97 -12.12
CA PHE A 314 13.61 -15.27 -11.72
C PHE A 314 12.12 -15.19 -11.36
N ILE A 315 11.71 -14.16 -10.62
CA ILE A 315 10.30 -13.91 -10.28
C ILE A 315 9.47 -13.70 -11.56
N CYS A 316 9.96 -12.88 -12.50
CA CYS A 316 9.27 -12.67 -13.78
C CYS A 316 9.15 -13.96 -14.61
N ILE A 317 10.16 -14.81 -14.61
CA ILE A 317 10.09 -16.13 -15.26
C ILE A 317 9.03 -17.01 -14.58
N LEU A 318 8.96 -17.02 -13.25
CA LEU A 318 7.92 -17.75 -12.52
C LEU A 318 6.53 -17.25 -12.88
N TRP A 319 6.33 -15.94 -13.05
CA TRP A 319 5.04 -15.40 -13.51
C TRP A 319 4.64 -15.99 -14.86
N VAL A 320 5.56 -16.02 -15.83
CA VAL A 320 5.28 -16.58 -17.16
C VAL A 320 4.94 -18.06 -17.07
N VAL A 321 5.71 -18.83 -16.31
CA VAL A 321 5.49 -20.29 -16.14
C VAL A 321 4.14 -20.58 -15.46
N THR A 322 3.69 -19.69 -14.57
CA THR A 322 2.43 -19.86 -13.81
C THR A 322 1.19 -19.33 -14.52
N ILE A 323 1.29 -18.68 -15.69
CA ILE A 323 0.14 -18.17 -16.47
C ILE A 323 -0.98 -19.22 -16.63
N PRO A 324 -0.70 -20.52 -16.95
CA PRO A 324 -1.76 -21.52 -17.07
C PRO A 324 -2.58 -21.75 -15.79
N LEU A 325 -2.03 -21.39 -14.63
CA LEU A 325 -2.70 -21.53 -13.33
C LEU A 325 -3.57 -20.31 -12.98
N TYR A 326 -3.47 -19.20 -13.71
CA TYR A 326 -4.19 -17.96 -13.37
C TYR A 326 -5.71 -18.12 -13.51
N LYS A 327 -6.21 -18.69 -14.61
CA LYS A 327 -7.66 -18.93 -14.78
C LYS A 327 -8.23 -19.85 -13.70
N PRO A 328 -7.68 -21.04 -13.43
CA PRO A 328 -8.11 -21.86 -12.30
C PRO A 328 -8.09 -21.14 -10.96
N PHE A 329 -7.06 -20.34 -10.69
CA PHE A 329 -6.96 -19.56 -9.47
C PHE A 329 -8.10 -18.51 -9.37
N MET A 330 -8.35 -17.76 -10.43
CA MET A 330 -9.42 -16.76 -10.50
C MET A 330 -10.80 -17.40 -10.30
N GLN A 331 -11.01 -18.59 -10.86
CA GLN A 331 -12.27 -19.31 -10.76
C GLN A 331 -12.50 -19.93 -9.37
N TYR A 332 -11.52 -20.67 -8.85
CA TYR A 332 -11.72 -21.49 -7.64
C TYR A 332 -11.25 -20.83 -6.36
N VAL A 333 -10.25 -19.94 -6.43
CA VAL A 333 -9.69 -19.29 -5.25
C VAL A 333 -10.26 -17.89 -5.06
N LEU A 334 -10.44 -17.12 -6.14
CA LEU A 334 -11.09 -15.81 -6.07
C LEU A 334 -12.61 -15.90 -6.20
N ASN A 335 -13.14 -17.04 -6.67
CA ASN A 335 -14.57 -17.27 -6.91
C ASN A 335 -15.20 -16.21 -7.84
N TYR A 336 -14.45 -15.80 -8.89
CA TYR A 336 -14.92 -14.78 -9.81
C TYR A 336 -15.68 -15.43 -11.00
N SER A 337 -16.84 -14.90 -11.34
CA SER A 337 -17.75 -15.49 -12.33
C SER A 337 -17.25 -15.35 -13.78
N ASP A 338 -16.79 -14.13 -14.16
CA ASP A 338 -16.33 -13.84 -15.53
C ASP A 338 -14.79 -13.93 -15.60
N VAL A 339 -14.29 -15.16 -15.52
CA VAL A 339 -12.86 -15.46 -15.48
C VAL A 339 -12.14 -15.00 -16.75
N ASP A 340 -12.79 -15.07 -17.91
CA ASP A 340 -12.15 -14.71 -19.18
C ASP A 340 -11.91 -13.20 -19.26
N LYS A 341 -12.87 -12.39 -18.83
CA LYS A 341 -12.71 -10.93 -18.75
C LYS A 341 -11.64 -10.52 -17.74
N LEU A 342 -11.64 -11.15 -16.57
CA LEU A 342 -10.63 -10.91 -15.55
C LEU A 342 -9.23 -11.28 -16.02
N PHE A 343 -9.07 -12.46 -16.62
CA PHE A 343 -7.80 -12.93 -17.16
C PHE A 343 -7.28 -12.02 -18.28
N HIS A 344 -8.17 -11.62 -19.21
CA HIS A 344 -7.83 -10.70 -20.28
C HIS A 344 -7.25 -9.38 -19.73
N LEU A 345 -7.95 -8.78 -18.76
CA LEU A 345 -7.50 -7.53 -18.11
C LEU A 345 -6.13 -7.70 -17.42
N VAL A 346 -5.93 -8.79 -16.69
CA VAL A 346 -4.66 -9.10 -16.05
C VAL A 346 -3.54 -9.26 -17.08
N MET A 347 -3.81 -9.92 -18.22
CA MET A 347 -2.80 -10.13 -19.26
C MET A 347 -2.40 -8.84 -19.98
N ILE A 348 -3.30 -7.87 -20.16
CA ILE A 348 -2.96 -6.53 -20.68
C ILE A 348 -1.94 -5.87 -19.74
N LEU A 349 -2.18 -5.93 -18.43
CA LEU A 349 -1.33 -5.30 -17.42
C LEU A 349 -0.02 -6.06 -17.19
N PHE A 350 0.00 -7.36 -17.38
CA PHE A 350 1.09 -8.28 -17.06
C PHE A 350 2.45 -7.82 -17.61
N VAL A 351 2.49 -7.45 -18.90
CA VAL A 351 3.73 -7.05 -19.59
C VAL A 351 4.34 -5.80 -18.93
N PHE A 352 3.50 -4.86 -18.54
CA PHE A 352 3.93 -3.60 -17.92
C PHE A 352 4.39 -3.80 -16.48
N TYR A 353 3.82 -4.76 -15.77
CA TYR A 353 4.28 -5.09 -14.43
C TYR A 353 5.66 -5.78 -14.39
N ILE A 354 6.12 -6.33 -15.52
CA ILE A 354 7.54 -6.72 -15.64
C ILE A 354 8.44 -5.48 -15.53
N ALA A 355 8.09 -4.37 -16.20
CA ALA A 355 8.84 -3.12 -16.07
C ALA A 355 8.80 -2.57 -14.64
N PHE A 356 7.62 -2.59 -14.00
CA PHE A 356 7.45 -2.21 -12.60
C PHE A 356 8.34 -3.05 -11.66
N ALA A 357 8.47 -4.36 -11.90
CA ALA A 357 9.29 -5.21 -11.06
C ALA A 357 10.77 -4.78 -11.04
N TYR A 358 11.28 -4.31 -12.17
CA TYR A 358 12.64 -3.76 -12.24
C TYR A 358 12.73 -2.35 -11.66
N GLN A 359 11.73 -1.50 -11.90
CA GLN A 359 11.62 -0.16 -11.33
C GLN A 359 11.66 -0.21 -9.79
N ASN A 360 10.94 -1.15 -9.19
CA ASN A 360 10.89 -1.33 -7.74
C ASN A 360 12.28 -1.46 -7.09
N ILE A 361 13.29 -1.98 -7.81
CA ILE A 361 14.68 -2.02 -7.32
C ILE A 361 15.23 -0.60 -7.14
N PHE A 362 14.93 0.31 -8.07
CA PHE A 362 15.41 1.68 -8.04
C PHE A 362 14.72 2.47 -6.93
N ASP A 363 13.41 2.41 -6.87
CA ASP A 363 12.58 3.12 -5.91
C ASP A 363 12.92 2.71 -4.48
N MET A 364 13.04 1.41 -4.22
CA MET A 364 13.40 0.90 -2.89
C MET A 364 14.86 1.23 -2.52
N THR A 365 15.75 1.39 -3.51
CA THR A 365 17.09 1.93 -3.27
C THR A 365 17.02 3.40 -2.86
N PHE A 366 16.20 4.22 -3.52
CA PHE A 366 16.00 5.62 -3.14
C PHE A 366 15.41 5.74 -1.73
N TYR A 367 14.39 4.96 -1.40
CA TYR A 367 13.82 4.91 -0.05
C TYR A 367 14.88 4.54 0.99
N GLY A 368 15.58 3.44 0.80
CA GLY A 368 16.58 2.96 1.74
C GLY A 368 17.77 3.92 1.89
N ARG A 369 18.04 4.75 0.90
CA ARG A 369 19.10 5.78 0.95
C ARG A 369 18.59 7.16 1.39
N GLY A 370 17.31 7.30 1.74
CA GLY A 370 16.72 8.59 2.10
C GLY A 370 16.75 9.62 0.97
N LYS A 371 16.60 9.15 -0.28
CA LYS A 371 16.66 9.96 -1.49
C LYS A 371 15.29 10.09 -2.15
N THR A 372 14.26 10.26 -1.35
CA THR A 372 12.85 10.38 -1.77
C THR A 372 12.58 11.54 -2.73
N ASN A 373 13.47 12.54 -2.79
CA ASN A 373 13.39 13.60 -3.78
C ASN A 373 13.48 13.11 -5.22
N TYR A 374 14.15 11.98 -5.49
CA TYR A 374 14.13 11.37 -6.82
C TYR A 374 12.75 10.79 -7.15
N MET A 375 12.12 10.16 -6.19
CA MET A 375 10.76 9.60 -6.35
C MET A 375 9.72 10.71 -6.55
N LEU A 376 9.82 11.82 -5.79
CA LEU A 376 8.97 12.99 -6.02
C LEU A 376 9.17 13.55 -7.44
N PHE A 377 10.41 13.61 -7.92
CA PHE A 377 10.70 14.05 -9.29
C PHE A 377 10.04 13.12 -10.33
N GLU A 378 10.18 11.80 -10.17
CA GLU A 378 9.56 10.80 -11.03
C GLU A 378 8.04 10.96 -11.06
N SER A 379 7.41 11.03 -9.89
CA SER A 379 5.96 11.22 -9.75
C SER A 379 5.48 12.51 -10.42
N VAL A 380 6.20 13.62 -10.23
CA VAL A 380 5.85 14.90 -10.87
C VAL A 380 5.96 14.80 -12.38
N VAL A 381 7.03 14.21 -12.92
CA VAL A 381 7.24 14.06 -14.37
C VAL A 381 6.17 13.15 -14.97
N THR A 382 5.95 11.98 -14.40
CA THR A 382 4.98 11.00 -14.89
C THR A 382 3.56 11.56 -14.82
N ASN A 383 3.17 12.17 -13.71
CA ASN A 383 1.82 12.70 -13.55
C ASN A 383 1.56 13.92 -14.43
N SER A 384 2.52 14.85 -14.53
CA SER A 384 2.31 16.07 -15.30
C SER A 384 2.38 15.81 -16.81
N ILE A 385 3.34 15.04 -17.28
CA ILE A 385 3.55 14.83 -18.71
C ILE A 385 2.62 13.72 -19.22
N TYR A 386 2.69 12.54 -18.64
CA TYR A 386 1.97 11.40 -19.16
C TYR A 386 0.47 11.46 -18.82
N TYR A 387 0.11 11.43 -17.53
CA TYR A 387 -1.30 11.45 -17.13
C TYR A 387 -1.97 12.79 -17.40
N GLY A 388 -1.23 13.92 -17.30
CA GLY A 388 -1.73 15.23 -17.71
C GLY A 388 -2.07 15.28 -19.20
N GLY A 389 -1.24 14.70 -20.07
CA GLY A 389 -1.50 14.56 -21.50
C GLY A 389 -2.76 13.74 -21.79
N PHE A 390 -2.92 12.57 -21.12
CA PHE A 390 -4.14 11.77 -21.26
C PHE A 390 -5.38 12.46 -20.70
N PHE A 391 -5.24 13.22 -19.61
CA PHE A 391 -6.35 14.04 -19.09
C PHE A 391 -6.83 15.08 -20.10
N ILE A 392 -5.91 15.77 -20.76
CA ILE A 392 -6.24 16.72 -21.84
C ILE A 392 -6.92 15.98 -23.00
N ALA A 393 -6.35 14.85 -23.44
CA ALA A 393 -6.94 14.03 -24.51
C ALA A 393 -8.36 13.55 -24.18
N TYR A 394 -8.62 13.16 -22.93
CA TYR A 394 -9.96 12.83 -22.46
C TYR A 394 -10.90 14.05 -22.51
N LYS A 395 -10.46 15.20 -22.00
CA LYS A 395 -11.28 16.41 -21.95
C LYS A 395 -11.60 16.97 -23.34
N THR A 396 -10.71 16.80 -24.30
CA THR A 396 -10.89 17.23 -25.69
C THR A 396 -11.63 16.20 -26.55
N GLY A 397 -11.97 15.03 -26.02
CA GLY A 397 -12.62 13.95 -26.76
C GLY A 397 -11.70 13.18 -27.71
N LEU A 398 -10.38 13.44 -27.69
CA LEU A 398 -9.40 12.70 -28.48
C LEU A 398 -9.19 11.28 -27.99
N TRP A 399 -9.44 11.02 -26.71
CA TRP A 399 -9.39 9.71 -26.10
C TRP A 399 -10.69 9.39 -25.39
N ILE A 400 -11.32 8.29 -25.83
CA ILE A 400 -12.55 7.75 -25.23
C ILE A 400 -12.15 6.56 -24.38
N PRO A 401 -12.43 6.59 -23.07
CA PRO A 401 -12.05 5.51 -22.18
C PRO A 401 -12.83 4.21 -22.49
N SER A 402 -12.12 3.11 -22.52
CA SER A 402 -12.63 1.73 -22.44
C SER A 402 -11.84 0.99 -21.37
N LEU A 403 -12.33 -0.14 -20.87
CA LEU A 403 -11.63 -0.87 -19.82
C LEU A 403 -10.20 -1.26 -20.25
N ASP A 404 -10.07 -1.80 -21.47
CA ASP A 404 -8.77 -2.16 -22.05
C ASP A 404 -7.91 -0.93 -22.32
N GLY A 405 -8.53 0.16 -22.82
CA GLY A 405 -7.85 1.43 -23.05
C GLY A 405 -7.29 2.04 -21.75
N ILE A 406 -8.02 1.93 -20.64
CA ILE A 406 -7.56 2.37 -19.31
C ILE A 406 -6.42 1.48 -18.81
N ALA A 407 -6.53 0.16 -18.96
CA ALA A 407 -5.48 -0.78 -18.61
C ALA A 407 -4.19 -0.53 -19.41
N LEU A 408 -4.31 -0.30 -20.72
CA LEU A 408 -3.19 0.06 -21.57
C LEU A 408 -2.59 1.42 -21.19
N MET A 409 -3.42 2.44 -20.98
CA MET A 409 -2.96 3.75 -20.53
C MET A 409 -2.19 3.62 -19.20
N PHE A 410 -2.74 2.91 -18.23
CA PHE A 410 -2.07 2.70 -16.95
C PHE A 410 -0.76 1.90 -17.11
N GLY A 411 -0.79 0.84 -17.91
CA GLY A 411 0.38 0.01 -18.17
C GLY A 411 1.51 0.79 -18.87
N VAL A 412 1.20 1.55 -19.92
CA VAL A 412 2.19 2.40 -20.61
C VAL A 412 2.69 3.51 -19.67
N GLY A 413 1.83 4.04 -18.78
CA GLY A 413 2.24 4.97 -17.73
C GLY A 413 3.24 4.36 -16.76
N THR A 414 3.03 3.11 -16.36
CA THR A 414 3.99 2.35 -15.54
C THR A 414 5.32 2.15 -16.26
N LEU A 415 5.30 1.84 -17.56
CA LEU A 415 6.52 1.74 -18.36
C LEU A 415 7.26 3.09 -18.48
N PHE A 416 6.51 4.18 -18.69
CA PHE A 416 7.08 5.54 -18.74
C PHE A 416 7.75 5.87 -17.40
N ASP A 417 7.09 5.61 -16.30
CA ASP A 417 7.62 5.83 -14.96
C ASP A 417 8.88 5.00 -14.70
N ALA A 418 8.89 3.72 -15.10
CA ALA A 418 10.06 2.86 -15.02
C ALA A 418 11.28 3.39 -15.81
N ILE A 419 11.04 4.03 -16.96
CA ILE A 419 12.10 4.68 -17.77
C ILE A 419 12.64 5.91 -17.01
N VAL A 420 11.77 6.75 -16.49
CA VAL A 420 12.16 7.96 -15.73
C VAL A 420 12.95 7.56 -14.48
N SER A 421 12.47 6.57 -13.72
CA SER A 421 13.14 6.01 -12.54
C SER A 421 14.52 5.44 -12.90
N GLY A 422 14.63 4.69 -13.99
CA GLY A 422 15.90 4.15 -14.47
C GLY A 422 16.93 5.23 -14.83
N ILE A 423 16.48 6.33 -15.46
CA ILE A 423 17.34 7.51 -15.76
C ILE A 423 17.80 8.17 -14.45
N ALA A 424 16.87 8.40 -13.53
CA ALA A 424 17.15 8.98 -12.21
C ALA A 424 18.14 8.11 -11.42
N TYR A 425 17.95 6.78 -11.44
CA TYR A 425 18.84 5.81 -10.79
C TYR A 425 20.26 5.83 -11.38
N ARG A 426 20.37 5.88 -12.72
CA ARG A 426 21.68 6.00 -13.40
C ARG A 426 22.39 7.30 -13.02
N TYR A 427 21.64 8.42 -12.94
CA TYR A 427 22.18 9.70 -12.49
C TYR A 427 22.66 9.63 -11.04
N TYR A 428 21.85 9.03 -10.14
CA TYR A 428 22.19 8.81 -8.74
C TYR A 428 23.48 8.01 -8.60
N LEU A 429 23.63 6.88 -9.32
CA LEU A 429 24.85 6.07 -9.28
C LEU A 429 26.08 6.86 -9.71
N ARG A 430 25.98 7.62 -10.79
CA ARG A 430 27.09 8.47 -11.29
C ARG A 430 27.49 9.55 -10.28
N ARG A 431 26.52 10.15 -9.62
CA ARG A 431 26.77 11.28 -8.73
C ARG A 431 27.32 10.86 -7.36
N TYR A 432 26.82 9.79 -6.79
CA TYR A 432 27.06 9.42 -5.40
C TYR A 432 27.88 8.15 -5.21
N MET A 433 27.98 7.31 -6.23
CA MET A 433 28.57 5.98 -6.11
C MET A 433 29.87 5.80 -6.92
N ILE A 434 30.14 6.64 -7.94
CA ILE A 434 31.40 6.59 -8.70
C ILE A 434 32.40 7.57 -8.07
N PRO A 435 33.64 7.13 -7.72
CA PRO A 435 34.67 8.01 -7.22
C PRO A 435 34.98 9.15 -8.19
N LYS A 436 35.28 10.34 -7.67
CA LYS A 436 35.58 11.52 -8.51
C LYS A 436 36.76 11.30 -9.46
N SER A 437 37.70 10.42 -9.09
CA SER A 437 38.86 10.04 -9.93
C SER A 437 38.50 9.27 -11.22
N GLU A 438 37.38 8.54 -11.24
CA GLU A 438 36.93 7.81 -12.45
C GLU A 438 36.01 8.67 -13.35
N LYS A 439 35.54 9.82 -12.88
CA LYS A 439 34.68 10.72 -13.67
C LYS A 439 35.43 11.43 -14.79
N SER A 440 36.75 11.62 -14.65
CA SER A 440 37.59 12.28 -15.65
C SER A 440 37.98 11.38 -16.84
N LEU A 441 37.71 10.07 -16.76
CA LEU A 441 38.04 9.11 -17.82
C LEU A 441 36.82 8.74 -18.70
N SER A 442 35.62 9.26 -18.39
CA SER A 442 34.38 8.96 -19.11
C SER A 442 33.70 10.19 -19.72
N SER A 443 34.35 11.34 -19.71
CA SER A 443 34.03 12.57 -20.46
C SER A 443 34.92 12.62 -21.69
#